data_59ab48588a2f4a9c5a4625028da05b8d
#
_entry.id   59ab48588a2f4a9c5a4625028da05b8d
#
_cell.length_a   1.000
_cell.length_b   1.000
_cell.length_c   1.000
_cell.angle_alpha   90.00
_cell.angle_beta   90.00
_cell.angle_gamma   90.00
#
_symmetry.space_group_name_H-M   'P 1'
#
loop_
_entity.id
_entity.type
_entity.pdbx_description
1 polymer ?
#
loop_
_entity_poly.entity_id
_entity_poly.type
_entity_poly.pdbx_seq_one_letter_code
_entity_poly.pdbx_strand_id
1 'polypeptide(L)'
;MKKRLLALLLCVVMACALLVPAFPTAAAAEVTETDQEIRLSCTDTCVAVINKETGALTFEGDGDMVQGYDMKVRFSDYSDYIRKVTLKAGMFEIPSGAFENCTRLESVNLFSASAIYENAFKNCSSLKDIKITGNVNYISGSAFAGCISLTKFDLSKYNTFYKIDKAGALYRDTKLIRYTAGRTGSYEVRAMTREIGEGAFEGSLVHDVALPDSLYRIDERAFADCPNLTGLTIPKSTVNIERCISLGSPNFRGFQVEPNNRFYSTDSYGGLYTTKNLSGNLEFKECPGGFRGKYVLQDGTRIVNGFHEHDGVTEIWMPDSVLEV
;
A
#
# COMPACT_ATOMS: atom_id res chain seq x y z
N MET A 1 12.37 32.64 -21.17
CA MET A 1 11.16 32.22 -21.92
C MET A 1 10.77 30.84 -21.38
N LYS A 2 9.57 30.72 -20.80
CA LYS A 2 9.11 29.41 -20.24
C LYS A 2 8.82 28.48 -21.41
N LYS A 3 9.49 27.30 -21.47
CA LYS A 3 9.24 26.31 -22.51
C LYS A 3 7.85 25.68 -22.25
N ARG A 4 6.99 25.70 -23.27
CA ARG A 4 5.76 24.96 -23.27
C ARG A 4 6.06 23.49 -23.63
N LEU A 5 6.00 22.57 -22.71
CA LEU A 5 5.83 21.16 -23.03
C LEU A 5 4.33 20.89 -22.98
N LEU A 6 3.70 20.69 -24.14
CA LEU A 6 2.39 20.11 -24.20
C LEU A 6 2.57 18.69 -23.66
N ALA A 7 1.96 18.37 -22.52
CA ALA A 7 1.91 17.01 -22.04
C ALA A 7 0.97 16.22 -22.98
N LEU A 8 1.50 15.84 -24.15
CA LEU A 8 1.03 14.60 -24.75
C LEU A 8 1.49 13.55 -23.74
N LEU A 9 0.54 13.01 -23.01
CA LEU A 9 0.66 11.74 -22.29
C LEU A 9 0.92 10.67 -23.36
N LEU A 10 2.12 10.67 -23.94
CA LEU A 10 2.65 9.50 -24.57
C LEU A 10 3.09 8.63 -23.39
N CYS A 11 2.22 7.64 -23.03
CA CYS A 11 2.70 6.38 -22.53
C CYS A 11 3.79 5.90 -23.49
N VAL A 12 5.01 6.32 -23.28
CA VAL A 12 6.17 5.60 -23.78
C VAL A 12 6.22 4.34 -22.89
N VAL A 13 5.34 3.38 -23.21
CA VAL A 13 5.68 2.00 -23.02
C VAL A 13 6.95 1.82 -23.84
N MET A 14 8.10 2.05 -23.21
CA MET A 14 9.34 1.47 -23.67
C MET A 14 9.13 -0.03 -23.58
N ALA A 15 8.64 -0.60 -24.68
CA ALA A 15 8.85 -2.00 -24.99
C ALA A 15 10.37 -2.17 -25.13
N CYS A 16 11.10 -2.23 -24.01
CA CYS A 16 12.31 -3.00 -23.92
C CYS A 16 11.86 -4.45 -24.12
N ALA A 17 11.76 -4.86 -25.37
CA ALA A 17 11.86 -6.24 -25.77
C ALA A 17 13.30 -6.69 -25.47
N LEU A 18 13.68 -6.72 -24.21
CA LEU A 18 14.68 -7.64 -23.71
C LEU A 18 14.06 -9.01 -23.97
N LEU A 19 14.73 -9.80 -24.80
CA LEU A 19 14.57 -11.25 -24.86
C LEU A 19 14.82 -11.79 -23.43
N VAL A 20 13.81 -11.67 -22.59
CA VAL A 20 13.71 -12.47 -21.37
C VAL A 20 13.50 -13.89 -21.91
N PRO A 21 14.38 -14.87 -21.61
CA PRO A 21 14.07 -16.24 -21.94
C PRO A 21 12.68 -16.52 -21.38
N ALA A 22 11.77 -17.03 -22.20
CA ALA A 22 10.44 -17.38 -21.78
C ALA A 22 10.60 -18.35 -20.60
N PHE A 23 10.37 -17.84 -19.40
CA PHE A 23 10.20 -18.71 -18.25
C PHE A 23 9.06 -19.64 -18.62
N PRO A 24 9.16 -20.94 -18.34
CA PRO A 24 8.07 -21.86 -18.61
C PRO A 24 6.84 -21.26 -17.90
N THR A 25 5.81 -20.95 -18.68
CA THR A 25 4.53 -20.51 -18.15
C THR A 25 4.12 -21.54 -17.12
N ALA A 26 3.98 -21.14 -15.87
CA ALA A 26 3.50 -22.05 -14.82
C ALA A 26 2.25 -22.75 -15.36
N ALA A 27 2.24 -24.08 -15.31
CA ALA A 27 1.08 -24.84 -15.75
C ALA A 27 -0.14 -24.31 -15.00
N ALA A 28 -1.21 -24.00 -15.73
CA ALA A 28 -2.44 -23.50 -15.12
C ALA A 28 -2.88 -24.45 -14.01
N ALA A 29 -3.38 -23.91 -12.90
CA ALA A 29 -3.88 -24.73 -11.80
C ALA A 29 -4.95 -25.70 -12.31
N GLU A 30 -4.87 -26.97 -11.92
CA GLU A 30 -5.95 -27.90 -12.16
C GLU A 30 -7.15 -27.49 -11.31
N VAL A 31 -8.30 -27.30 -11.95
CA VAL A 31 -9.54 -26.91 -11.31
C VAL A 31 -10.56 -28.01 -11.50
N THR A 32 -11.13 -28.47 -10.39
CA THR A 32 -12.32 -29.33 -10.42
C THR A 32 -13.46 -28.65 -9.69
N GLU A 33 -14.63 -28.62 -10.32
CA GLU A 33 -15.79 -27.91 -9.79
C GLU A 33 -17.02 -28.84 -9.80
N THR A 34 -17.72 -28.83 -8.67
CA THR A 34 -19.02 -29.50 -8.48
C THR A 34 -20.08 -28.47 -8.05
N ASP A 35 -21.32 -28.92 -7.85
CA ASP A 35 -22.36 -28.05 -7.31
C ASP A 35 -22.05 -27.55 -5.88
N GLN A 36 -21.26 -28.29 -5.12
CA GLN A 36 -20.99 -28.01 -3.70
C GLN A 36 -19.62 -27.39 -3.44
N GLU A 37 -18.59 -27.72 -4.24
CA GLU A 37 -17.23 -27.27 -3.99
C GLU A 37 -16.41 -26.98 -5.24
N ILE A 38 -15.39 -26.13 -5.08
CA ILE A 38 -14.34 -25.85 -6.07
C ILE A 38 -13.01 -26.28 -5.46
N ARG A 39 -12.24 -27.07 -6.19
CA ARG A 39 -10.91 -27.55 -5.78
C ARG A 39 -9.86 -27.00 -6.73
N LEU A 40 -8.82 -26.40 -6.18
CA LEU A 40 -7.77 -25.68 -6.90
C LEU A 40 -6.41 -26.25 -6.50
N SER A 41 -5.67 -26.82 -7.45
CA SER A 41 -4.31 -27.30 -7.19
C SER A 41 -3.35 -26.11 -7.06
N CYS A 42 -3.02 -25.71 -5.84
CA CYS A 42 -2.09 -24.61 -5.56
C CYS A 42 -0.64 -25.03 -5.89
N THR A 43 -0.27 -26.24 -5.47
CA THR A 43 1.01 -26.89 -5.76
C THR A 43 0.77 -28.36 -6.05
N ASP A 44 1.81 -29.12 -6.35
CA ASP A 44 1.70 -30.58 -6.62
C ASP A 44 1.18 -31.34 -5.39
N THR A 45 1.30 -30.78 -4.19
CA THR A 45 0.94 -31.41 -2.92
C THR A 45 -0.07 -30.62 -2.10
N CYS A 46 -0.52 -29.45 -2.56
CA CYS A 46 -1.47 -28.59 -1.85
C CYS A 46 -2.68 -28.26 -2.72
N VAL A 47 -3.88 -28.55 -2.21
CA VAL A 47 -5.15 -28.26 -2.86
C VAL A 47 -5.95 -27.30 -1.97
N ALA A 48 -6.39 -26.18 -2.53
CA ALA A 48 -7.36 -25.30 -1.90
C ALA A 48 -8.78 -25.78 -2.24
N VAL A 49 -9.63 -25.86 -1.22
CA VAL A 49 -11.02 -26.35 -1.33
C VAL A 49 -11.97 -25.25 -0.86
N ILE A 50 -12.83 -24.78 -1.77
CA ILE A 50 -13.86 -23.79 -1.50
C ILE A 50 -15.21 -24.48 -1.41
N ASN A 51 -15.84 -24.45 -0.25
CA ASN A 51 -17.21 -24.88 -0.08
C ASN A 51 -18.14 -23.74 -0.49
N LYS A 52 -18.96 -23.94 -1.53
CA LYS A 52 -19.82 -22.90 -2.13
C LYS A 52 -20.97 -22.45 -1.23
N GLU A 53 -21.49 -23.34 -0.39
CA GLU A 53 -22.59 -23.06 0.53
C GLU A 53 -22.11 -22.17 1.69
N THR A 54 -21.02 -22.56 2.33
CA THR A 54 -20.49 -21.88 3.54
C THR A 54 -19.53 -20.75 3.23
N GLY A 55 -18.95 -20.74 2.06
CA GLY A 55 -17.89 -19.83 1.67
C GLY A 55 -16.54 -20.10 2.37
N ALA A 56 -16.38 -21.30 2.93
CA ALA A 56 -15.15 -21.69 3.59
C ALA A 56 -14.09 -22.12 2.57
N LEU A 57 -12.93 -21.48 2.61
CA LEU A 57 -11.72 -21.91 1.93
C LEU A 57 -10.82 -22.62 2.95
N THR A 58 -10.46 -23.85 2.65
CA THR A 58 -9.55 -24.69 3.43
C THR A 58 -8.47 -25.28 2.52
N PHE A 59 -7.44 -25.87 3.09
CA PHE A 59 -6.33 -26.46 2.34
C PHE A 59 -6.13 -27.92 2.74
N GLU A 60 -5.95 -28.78 1.75
CA GLU A 60 -5.67 -30.21 1.89
C GLU A 60 -4.26 -30.54 1.38
N GLY A 61 -3.78 -31.74 1.71
CA GLY A 61 -2.44 -32.24 1.32
C GLY A 61 -1.31 -31.62 2.15
N ASP A 62 -0.09 -31.82 1.73
CA ASP A 62 1.11 -31.31 2.38
C ASP A 62 1.70 -30.15 1.55
N GLY A 63 2.35 -29.18 2.20
CA GLY A 63 2.96 -28.07 1.50
C GLY A 63 2.20 -26.74 1.63
N ASP A 64 2.74 -25.73 0.98
CA ASP A 64 2.29 -24.35 1.06
C ASP A 64 1.40 -23.95 -0.14
N MET A 65 0.83 -22.73 -0.09
CA MET A 65 0.03 -22.19 -1.19
C MET A 65 0.85 -21.90 -2.45
N VAL A 66 2.15 -21.77 -2.31
CA VAL A 66 3.08 -21.44 -3.40
C VAL A 66 4.20 -22.47 -3.49
N GLN A 67 4.67 -22.69 -4.69
CA GLN A 67 5.90 -23.43 -4.98
C GLN A 67 6.91 -22.44 -5.59
N GLY A 68 7.95 -22.09 -4.83
CA GLY A 68 8.85 -21.01 -5.23
C GLY A 68 8.20 -19.62 -5.03
N TYR A 69 8.27 -18.75 -6.05
CA TYR A 69 7.73 -17.39 -5.99
C TYR A 69 6.40 -17.22 -6.73
N ASP A 70 5.89 -18.26 -7.39
CA ASP A 70 4.70 -18.18 -8.24
C ASP A 70 3.49 -18.85 -7.60
N MET A 71 2.41 -18.08 -7.42
CA MET A 71 1.08 -18.59 -7.11
C MET A 71 0.39 -19.06 -8.40
N LYS A 72 0.08 -20.37 -8.50
CA LYS A 72 -0.70 -20.93 -9.62
C LYS A 72 -2.20 -20.52 -9.54
N VAL A 73 -2.70 -20.21 -8.36
CA VAL A 73 -4.12 -19.89 -8.08
C VAL A 73 -4.29 -18.43 -7.76
N ARG A 74 -5.20 -17.76 -8.45
CA ARG A 74 -5.68 -16.42 -8.10
C ARG A 74 -7.00 -16.56 -7.35
N PHE A 75 -6.99 -16.42 -6.05
CA PHE A 75 -8.22 -16.54 -5.26
C PHE A 75 -9.23 -15.41 -5.55
N SER A 76 -8.80 -14.29 -6.12
CA SER A 76 -9.70 -13.22 -6.62
C SER A 76 -10.72 -13.73 -7.64
N ASP A 77 -10.35 -14.71 -8.47
CA ASP A 77 -11.21 -15.27 -9.51
C ASP A 77 -12.41 -16.04 -8.90
N TYR A 78 -12.28 -16.36 -7.60
CA TYR A 78 -13.29 -17.08 -6.80
C TYR A 78 -13.84 -16.21 -5.66
N SER A 79 -13.64 -14.91 -5.72
CA SER A 79 -13.99 -13.95 -4.65
C SER A 79 -15.47 -13.98 -4.26
N ASP A 80 -16.37 -14.35 -5.18
CA ASP A 80 -17.81 -14.48 -4.92
C ASP A 80 -18.16 -15.61 -3.96
N TYR A 81 -17.29 -16.61 -3.86
CA TYR A 81 -17.49 -17.78 -3.00
C TYR A 81 -16.75 -17.67 -1.66
N ILE A 82 -15.59 -16.97 -1.62
CA ILE A 82 -14.71 -16.99 -0.45
C ILE A 82 -15.19 -15.98 0.60
N ARG A 83 -15.65 -16.50 1.76
CA ARG A 83 -16.04 -15.71 2.94
C ARG A 83 -15.13 -15.91 4.12
N LYS A 84 -14.53 -17.09 4.25
CA LYS A 84 -13.67 -17.46 5.36
C LYS A 84 -12.48 -18.26 4.88
N VAL A 85 -11.29 -17.89 5.32
CA VAL A 85 -10.05 -18.62 5.06
C VAL A 85 -9.55 -19.26 6.35
N THR A 86 -9.18 -20.55 6.27
CA THR A 86 -8.53 -21.25 7.35
C THR A 86 -7.24 -21.87 6.84
N LEU A 87 -6.10 -21.35 7.32
CA LEU A 87 -4.79 -21.91 7.04
C LEU A 87 -4.60 -23.20 7.83
N LYS A 88 -3.92 -24.19 7.23
CA LYS A 88 -3.52 -25.41 7.93
C LYS A 88 -2.15 -25.27 8.61
N ALA A 89 -1.80 -26.22 9.43
CA ALA A 89 -0.46 -26.33 10.00
C ALA A 89 0.57 -26.49 8.87
N GLY A 90 1.71 -25.78 8.99
CA GLY A 90 2.77 -25.81 7.97
C GLY A 90 2.68 -24.69 6.93
N MET A 91 1.58 -23.94 6.85
CA MET A 91 1.48 -22.74 6.02
C MET A 91 2.02 -21.53 6.79
N PHE A 92 3.30 -21.22 6.60
CA PHE A 92 3.98 -20.17 7.36
C PHE A 92 3.90 -18.78 6.74
N GLU A 93 3.65 -18.71 5.42
CA GLU A 93 3.67 -17.45 4.68
C GLU A 93 2.36 -17.26 3.92
N ILE A 94 1.84 -16.01 3.95
CA ILE A 94 0.77 -15.59 3.07
C ILE A 94 1.42 -14.75 1.98
N PRO A 95 1.48 -15.29 0.75
CA PRO A 95 2.19 -14.67 -0.36
C PRO A 95 1.61 -13.33 -0.76
N SER A 96 2.42 -12.53 -1.48
CA SER A 96 1.98 -11.27 -2.05
C SER A 96 0.75 -11.46 -2.94
N GLY A 97 -0.30 -10.66 -2.69
CA GLY A 97 -1.54 -10.68 -3.45
C GLY A 97 -2.41 -11.93 -3.29
N ALA A 98 -2.10 -12.87 -2.37
CA ALA A 98 -2.78 -14.17 -2.27
C ALA A 98 -4.31 -14.08 -2.26
N PHE A 99 -4.87 -13.15 -1.50
CA PHE A 99 -6.31 -12.90 -1.40
C PHE A 99 -6.70 -11.49 -1.86
N GLU A 100 -5.86 -10.85 -2.69
CA GLU A 100 -6.16 -9.53 -3.22
C GLU A 100 -7.52 -9.54 -3.93
N ASN A 101 -8.37 -8.52 -3.67
CA ASN A 101 -9.71 -8.38 -4.22
C ASN A 101 -10.72 -9.48 -3.81
N CYS A 102 -10.45 -10.29 -2.80
CA CYS A 102 -11.45 -11.18 -2.21
C CYS A 102 -12.47 -10.34 -1.39
N THR A 103 -13.33 -9.60 -2.10
CA THR A 103 -14.20 -8.57 -1.51
C THR A 103 -15.22 -9.11 -0.52
N ARG A 104 -15.58 -10.40 -0.62
CA ARG A 104 -16.53 -11.07 0.30
C ARG A 104 -15.87 -11.79 1.47
N LEU A 105 -14.52 -11.77 1.54
CA LEU A 105 -13.78 -12.38 2.65
C LEU A 105 -14.05 -11.62 3.96
N GLU A 106 -14.63 -12.28 4.94
CA GLU A 106 -15.05 -11.71 6.23
C GLU A 106 -14.06 -12.02 7.36
N SER A 107 -13.42 -13.19 7.34
CA SER A 107 -12.48 -13.60 8.38
C SER A 107 -11.37 -14.51 7.88
N VAL A 108 -10.21 -14.43 8.55
CA VAL A 108 -9.03 -15.26 8.26
C VAL A 108 -8.49 -15.84 9.57
N ASN A 109 -8.30 -17.15 9.60
CA ASN A 109 -7.58 -17.83 10.67
C ASN A 109 -6.12 -18.03 10.27
N LEU A 110 -5.23 -17.24 10.86
CA LEU A 110 -3.78 -17.22 10.60
C LEU A 110 -2.99 -18.28 11.38
N PHE A 111 -3.58 -19.33 11.81
CA PHE A 111 -3.10 -20.31 12.82
C PHE A 111 -1.56 -20.50 12.85
N SER A 112 -0.91 -20.78 11.72
CA SER A 112 0.53 -21.04 11.62
C SER A 112 1.32 -19.94 10.94
N ALA A 113 0.66 -18.90 10.39
CA ALA A 113 1.35 -17.86 9.64
C ALA A 113 2.39 -17.12 10.47
N SER A 114 3.58 -16.92 9.91
CA SER A 114 4.65 -16.10 10.46
C SER A 114 4.86 -14.80 9.66
N ALA A 115 4.50 -14.80 8.37
CA ALA A 115 4.65 -13.65 7.48
C ALA A 115 3.38 -13.39 6.65
N ILE A 116 3.10 -12.09 6.44
CA ILE A 116 2.01 -11.62 5.56
C ILE A 116 2.64 -10.58 4.62
N TYR A 117 2.73 -10.94 3.33
CA TYR A 117 3.42 -10.14 2.34
C TYR A 117 2.54 -9.06 1.70
N GLU A 118 3.12 -8.30 0.74
CA GLU A 118 2.51 -7.14 0.10
C GLU A 118 1.16 -7.50 -0.53
N ASN A 119 0.17 -6.65 -0.33
CA ASN A 119 -1.16 -6.79 -0.93
C ASN A 119 -1.90 -8.11 -0.60
N ALA A 120 -1.41 -8.94 0.33
CA ALA A 120 -1.95 -10.28 0.61
C ALA A 120 -3.47 -10.30 0.81
N PHE A 121 -4.04 -9.25 1.42
CA PHE A 121 -5.47 -9.05 1.62
C PHE A 121 -5.97 -7.69 1.07
N LYS A 122 -5.27 -7.11 0.10
CA LYS A 122 -5.65 -5.81 -0.46
C LYS A 122 -7.06 -5.88 -1.02
N ASN A 123 -7.87 -4.84 -0.71
CA ASN A 123 -9.27 -4.72 -1.11
C ASN A 123 -10.20 -5.85 -0.62
N CYS A 124 -9.83 -6.57 0.44
CA CYS A 124 -10.78 -7.45 1.13
C CYS A 124 -11.77 -6.60 1.92
N SER A 125 -12.70 -5.96 1.22
CA SER A 125 -13.56 -4.91 1.77
C SER A 125 -14.52 -5.38 2.86
N SER A 126 -14.85 -6.68 2.91
CA SER A 126 -15.68 -7.29 3.96
C SER A 126 -14.90 -7.83 5.15
N LEU A 127 -13.55 -7.80 5.13
CA LEU A 127 -12.72 -8.34 6.21
C LEU A 127 -12.89 -7.50 7.48
N LYS A 128 -13.47 -8.09 8.53
CA LYS A 128 -13.80 -7.43 9.80
C LYS A 128 -12.81 -7.78 10.90
N ASP A 129 -12.43 -9.04 10.95
CA ASP A 129 -11.66 -9.60 12.05
C ASP A 129 -10.43 -10.32 11.54
N ILE A 130 -9.28 -9.93 12.05
CA ILE A 130 -8.03 -10.64 11.85
C ILE A 130 -7.25 -10.70 13.16
N LYS A 131 -6.90 -11.92 13.55
CA LYS A 131 -6.12 -12.17 14.75
C LYS A 131 -4.64 -12.35 14.38
N ILE A 132 -3.81 -11.41 14.76
CA ILE A 132 -2.36 -11.50 14.65
C ILE A 132 -1.86 -12.44 15.76
N THR A 133 -1.47 -13.66 15.38
CA THR A 133 -1.03 -14.69 16.33
C THR A 133 0.37 -14.41 16.88
N GLY A 134 0.82 -15.18 17.88
CA GLY A 134 2.17 -15.05 18.45
C GLY A 134 3.29 -15.32 17.45
N ASN A 135 3.01 -16.09 16.40
CA ASN A 135 4.00 -16.48 15.39
C ASN A 135 4.26 -15.40 14.35
N VAL A 136 3.28 -14.50 14.08
CA VAL A 136 3.41 -13.47 13.05
C VAL A 136 4.48 -12.46 13.45
N ASN A 137 5.58 -12.44 12.70
CA ASN A 137 6.73 -11.56 12.91
C ASN A 137 6.99 -10.61 11.75
N TYR A 138 6.33 -10.81 10.59
CA TYR A 138 6.37 -9.90 9.44
C TYR A 138 4.98 -9.60 8.91
N ILE A 139 4.67 -8.32 8.73
CA ILE A 139 3.46 -7.82 8.08
C ILE A 139 3.87 -6.65 7.20
N SER A 140 3.61 -6.75 5.90
CA SER A 140 3.75 -5.62 4.97
C SER A 140 2.69 -4.57 5.27
N GLY A 141 3.03 -3.29 5.18
CA GLY A 141 2.09 -2.19 5.37
C GLY A 141 0.92 -2.22 4.38
N SER A 142 1.18 -2.62 3.13
CA SER A 142 0.15 -2.74 2.08
C SER A 142 -0.74 -3.99 2.22
N ALA A 143 -0.38 -4.95 3.10
CA ALA A 143 -1.07 -6.24 3.21
C ALA A 143 -2.59 -6.14 3.40
N PHE A 144 -3.08 -5.10 4.09
CA PHE A 144 -4.50 -4.85 4.36
C PHE A 144 -5.00 -3.53 3.75
N ALA A 145 -4.37 -3.05 2.68
CA ALA A 145 -4.82 -1.85 1.97
C ALA A 145 -6.26 -2.03 1.48
N GLY A 146 -7.12 -1.02 1.66
CA GLY A 146 -8.52 -1.09 1.21
C GLY A 146 -9.44 -2.06 1.97
N CYS A 147 -9.00 -2.65 3.11
CA CYS A 147 -9.87 -3.45 3.98
C CYS A 147 -10.80 -2.54 4.80
N ILE A 148 -11.77 -1.90 4.16
CA ILE A 148 -12.60 -0.84 4.74
C ILE A 148 -13.57 -1.29 5.84
N SER A 149 -13.77 -2.59 6.03
CA SER A 149 -14.52 -3.13 7.18
C SER A 149 -13.61 -3.42 8.39
N LEU A 150 -12.28 -3.40 8.23
CA LEU A 150 -11.33 -3.67 9.31
C LEU A 150 -11.09 -2.41 10.14
N THR A 151 -11.65 -2.37 11.34
CA THR A 151 -11.55 -1.22 12.26
C THR A 151 -10.57 -1.42 13.41
N LYS A 152 -10.07 -2.63 13.60
CA LYS A 152 -9.05 -2.97 14.60
C LYS A 152 -8.34 -4.27 14.23
N PHE A 153 -7.09 -4.41 14.65
CA PHE A 153 -6.41 -5.71 14.72
C PHE A 153 -6.64 -6.35 16.09
N ASP A 154 -6.82 -7.68 16.12
CA ASP A 154 -6.77 -8.47 17.36
C ASP A 154 -5.35 -9.04 17.51
N LEU A 155 -4.62 -8.55 18.50
CA LEU A 155 -3.24 -8.97 18.76
C LEU A 155 -3.16 -9.98 19.88
N SER A 156 -2.62 -11.17 19.57
CA SER A 156 -2.34 -12.19 20.60
C SER A 156 -1.42 -11.64 21.68
N LYS A 157 -1.74 -11.94 22.94
CA LYS A 157 -0.87 -11.60 24.08
C LYS A 157 0.53 -12.25 24.01
N TYR A 158 0.70 -13.26 23.17
CA TYR A 158 1.97 -13.94 22.93
C TYR A 158 2.78 -13.35 21.77
N ASN A 159 2.21 -12.38 21.03
CA ASN A 159 2.98 -11.68 20.01
C ASN A 159 3.89 -10.64 20.66
N THR A 160 5.19 -10.78 20.46
CA THR A 160 6.21 -9.89 21.00
C THR A 160 6.74 -8.87 19.99
N PHE A 161 6.36 -9.04 18.70
CA PHE A 161 6.89 -8.22 17.59
C PHE A 161 6.10 -6.92 17.38
N TYR A 162 4.81 -6.95 17.70
CA TYR A 162 3.89 -5.84 17.42
C TYR A 162 3.22 -5.31 18.67
N LYS A 163 2.73 -4.08 18.56
CA LYS A 163 1.88 -3.41 19.55
C LYS A 163 0.72 -2.74 18.83
N ILE A 164 -0.42 -2.66 19.49
CA ILE A 164 -1.59 -1.94 19.00
C ILE A 164 -1.82 -0.72 19.89
N ASP A 165 -2.11 0.42 19.29
CA ASP A 165 -2.51 1.62 20.02
C ASP A 165 -4.02 1.65 20.32
N LYS A 166 -4.47 2.71 20.98
CA LYS A 166 -5.90 2.90 21.34
C LYS A 166 -6.82 3.01 20.10
N ALA A 167 -6.28 3.43 18.97
CA ALA A 167 -7.00 3.52 17.71
C ALA A 167 -6.99 2.20 16.91
N GLY A 168 -6.31 1.17 17.40
CA GLY A 168 -6.20 -0.11 16.71
C GLY A 168 -5.11 -0.16 15.65
N ALA A 169 -4.26 0.85 15.55
CA ALA A 169 -3.15 0.88 14.61
C ALA A 169 -2.00 -0.02 15.08
N LEU A 170 -1.38 -0.71 14.12
CA LEU A 170 -0.33 -1.69 14.34
C LEU A 170 1.06 -1.05 14.25
N TYR A 171 1.87 -1.24 15.28
CA TYR A 171 3.22 -0.72 15.40
C TYR A 171 4.25 -1.83 15.61
N ARG A 172 5.45 -1.62 15.09
CA ARG A 172 6.66 -2.33 15.45
C ARG A 172 7.68 -1.30 15.95
N ASP A 173 8.01 -1.34 17.25
CA ASP A 173 8.86 -0.35 17.91
C ASP A 173 8.40 1.11 17.68
N THR A 174 9.17 1.90 16.95
CA THR A 174 8.88 3.29 16.58
C THR A 174 8.31 3.45 15.16
N LYS A 175 8.01 2.35 14.47
CA LYS A 175 7.45 2.35 13.12
C LYS A 175 5.94 2.03 13.17
N LEU A 176 5.13 2.91 12.58
CA LEU A 176 3.74 2.60 12.24
C LEU A 176 3.74 1.66 11.05
N ILE A 177 3.30 0.44 11.24
CA ILE A 177 3.22 -0.57 10.16
C ILE A 177 1.91 -0.42 9.38
N ARG A 178 0.78 -0.34 10.10
CA ARG A 178 -0.53 -0.26 9.44
C ARG A 178 -1.56 0.44 10.33
N TYR A 179 -2.26 1.42 9.74
CA TYR A 179 -3.51 1.97 10.25
C TYR A 179 -4.69 1.18 9.71
N THR A 180 -5.73 0.97 10.52
CA THR A 180 -6.92 0.22 10.10
C THR A 180 -7.74 1.02 9.08
N ALA A 181 -7.94 0.44 7.88
CA ALA A 181 -8.52 1.16 6.75
C ALA A 181 -9.97 1.62 6.97
N GLY A 182 -10.74 0.89 7.76
CA GLY A 182 -12.16 1.17 8.01
C GLY A 182 -12.46 2.30 9.02
N ARG A 183 -11.45 2.84 9.68
CA ARG A 183 -11.67 3.96 10.61
C ARG A 183 -11.71 5.28 9.88
N THR A 184 -12.72 6.08 10.21
CA THR A 184 -12.91 7.45 9.71
C THR A 184 -12.49 8.50 10.75
N GLY A 185 -12.48 9.77 10.36
CA GLY A 185 -12.15 10.89 11.25
C GLY A 185 -10.66 11.16 11.36
N SER A 186 -10.26 11.81 12.45
CA SER A 186 -8.86 12.21 12.67
C SER A 186 -8.08 11.16 13.43
N TYR A 187 -6.80 11.03 13.11
CA TYR A 187 -5.88 10.14 13.82
C TYR A 187 -4.60 10.88 14.22
N GLU A 188 -4.25 10.79 15.49
CA GLU A 188 -2.99 11.29 16.01
C GLU A 188 -1.98 10.12 16.12
N VAL A 189 -0.91 10.20 15.32
CA VAL A 189 0.17 9.21 15.34
C VAL A 189 0.94 9.32 16.67
N ARG A 190 1.27 8.18 17.28
CA ARG A 190 1.97 8.14 18.59
C ARG A 190 3.20 9.04 18.61
N ALA A 191 3.38 9.78 19.71
CA ALA A 191 4.41 10.80 19.88
C ALA A 191 5.86 10.31 19.65
N MET A 192 6.17 9.02 19.89
CA MET A 192 7.52 8.45 19.70
C MET A 192 7.70 7.77 18.34
N THR A 193 6.74 7.92 17.40
CA THR A 193 6.86 7.33 16.08
C THR A 193 7.92 8.05 15.26
N ARG A 194 8.87 7.30 14.71
CA ARG A 194 9.94 7.81 13.86
C ARG A 194 9.71 7.53 12.40
N GLU A 195 8.93 6.49 12.08
CA GLU A 195 8.70 6.06 10.71
C GLU A 195 7.22 5.76 10.48
N ILE A 196 6.69 6.27 9.36
CA ILE A 196 5.42 5.80 8.77
C ILE A 196 5.81 4.79 7.70
N GLY A 197 5.42 3.53 7.88
CA GLY A 197 5.77 2.44 6.99
C GLY A 197 5.15 2.55 5.60
N GLU A 198 5.72 1.79 4.67
CA GLU A 198 5.20 1.65 3.32
C GLU A 198 3.72 1.25 3.33
N GLY A 199 2.88 1.98 2.59
CA GLY A 199 1.44 1.74 2.53
C GLY A 199 0.71 1.81 3.88
N ALA A 200 1.29 2.38 4.93
CA ALA A 200 0.73 2.31 6.29
C ALA A 200 -0.71 2.83 6.41
N PHE A 201 -1.12 3.81 5.61
CA PHE A 201 -2.50 4.31 5.50
C PHE A 201 -3.16 3.97 4.16
N GLU A 202 -2.49 3.24 3.26
CA GLU A 202 -3.00 2.98 1.90
C GLU A 202 -4.45 2.45 1.92
N GLY A 203 -5.33 3.12 1.15
CA GLY A 203 -6.75 2.77 1.06
C GLY A 203 -7.55 3.01 2.34
N SER A 204 -7.07 3.83 3.28
CA SER A 204 -7.80 4.11 4.52
C SER A 204 -8.81 5.25 4.37
N LEU A 205 -9.88 5.20 5.19
CA LEU A 205 -10.95 6.19 5.23
C LEU A 205 -10.64 7.37 6.18
N VAL A 206 -9.39 7.52 6.64
CA VAL A 206 -8.98 8.62 7.52
C VAL A 206 -9.16 9.98 6.85
N HIS A 207 -9.58 10.99 7.62
CA HIS A 207 -9.75 12.37 7.15
C HIS A 207 -8.53 13.24 7.39
N ASP A 208 -8.00 13.17 8.60
CA ASP A 208 -6.87 13.99 9.04
C ASP A 208 -5.87 13.13 9.79
N VAL A 209 -4.59 13.36 9.56
CA VAL A 209 -3.51 12.67 10.27
C VAL A 209 -2.56 13.70 10.86
N ALA A 210 -2.47 13.71 12.20
CA ALA A 210 -1.47 14.49 12.90
C ALA A 210 -0.18 13.69 13.05
N LEU A 211 0.89 14.17 12.42
CA LEU A 211 2.22 13.56 12.47
C LEU A 211 3.02 14.11 13.65
N PRO A 212 3.77 13.27 14.40
CA PRO A 212 4.48 13.71 15.60
C PRO A 212 5.82 14.41 15.28
N ASP A 213 6.25 15.28 16.19
CA ASP A 213 7.55 15.97 16.14
C ASP A 213 8.78 15.04 16.14
N SER A 214 8.60 13.76 16.41
CA SER A 214 9.66 12.74 16.36
C SER A 214 9.81 12.09 14.98
N LEU A 215 8.90 12.39 14.03
CA LEU A 215 8.85 11.72 12.75
C LEU A 215 10.08 12.06 11.90
N TYR A 216 10.80 11.02 11.49
CA TYR A 216 12.01 11.12 10.70
C TYR A 216 11.78 10.71 9.23
N ARG A 217 10.94 9.69 9.00
CA ARG A 217 10.75 9.06 7.68
C ARG A 217 9.30 8.76 7.36
N ILE A 218 8.93 8.99 6.09
CA ILE A 218 7.67 8.54 5.48
C ILE A 218 8.03 7.67 4.28
N ASP A 219 7.63 6.40 4.32
CA ASP A 219 7.93 5.42 3.27
C ASP A 219 6.96 5.57 2.09
N GLU A 220 7.27 4.85 0.98
CA GLU A 220 6.52 4.87 -0.27
C GLU A 220 5.04 4.52 -0.05
N ARG A 221 4.15 5.19 -0.77
CA ARG A 221 2.69 4.98 -0.75
C ARG A 221 2.04 5.08 0.63
N ALA A 222 2.72 5.66 1.62
CA ALA A 222 2.25 5.68 3.01
C ALA A 222 0.81 6.20 3.17
N PHE A 223 0.36 7.13 2.35
CA PHE A 223 -0.97 7.72 2.33
C PHE A 223 -1.65 7.62 0.96
N ALA A 224 -1.26 6.64 0.13
CA ALA A 224 -1.86 6.43 -1.18
C ALA A 224 -3.31 5.94 -1.06
N ASP A 225 -4.11 6.23 -2.09
CA ASP A 225 -5.49 5.75 -2.21
C ASP A 225 -6.39 6.08 -0.99
N CYS A 226 -6.10 7.17 -0.28
CA CYS A 226 -6.89 7.66 0.86
C CYS A 226 -8.00 8.61 0.38
N PRO A 227 -9.25 8.15 0.20
CA PRO A 227 -10.28 8.95 -0.47
C PRO A 227 -10.72 10.18 0.33
N ASN A 228 -10.54 10.18 1.65
CA ASN A 228 -11.01 11.25 2.51
C ASN A 228 -9.90 12.16 3.02
N LEU A 229 -8.63 11.79 2.85
CA LEU A 229 -7.50 12.59 3.34
C LEU A 229 -7.39 13.90 2.55
N THR A 230 -7.33 15.03 3.28
CA THR A 230 -7.36 16.37 2.65
C THR A 230 -6.01 17.05 2.57
N GLY A 231 -5.06 16.67 3.41
CA GLY A 231 -3.70 17.23 3.43
C GLY A 231 -2.85 16.62 4.52
N LEU A 232 -1.56 16.97 4.51
CA LEU A 232 -0.59 16.55 5.52
C LEU A 232 0.31 17.72 5.90
N THR A 233 0.55 17.90 7.19
CA THR A 233 1.59 18.79 7.70
C THR A 233 2.84 17.98 7.98
N ILE A 234 3.93 18.27 7.25
CA ILE A 234 5.23 17.61 7.40
C ILE A 234 5.99 18.24 8.57
N PRO A 235 6.31 17.49 9.62
CA PRO A 235 7.03 18.00 10.79
C PRO A 235 8.45 18.48 10.44
N LYS A 236 8.96 19.41 11.23
CA LYS A 236 10.34 19.93 11.08
C LYS A 236 11.43 18.85 11.21
N SER A 237 11.15 17.76 11.92
CA SER A 237 12.05 16.62 12.14
C SER A 237 12.14 15.67 10.95
N THR A 238 11.20 15.74 9.99
CA THR A 238 11.13 14.81 8.87
C THR A 238 12.24 15.11 7.86
N VAL A 239 13.08 14.10 7.61
CA VAL A 239 14.29 14.18 6.77
C VAL A 239 14.14 13.37 5.49
N ASN A 240 13.41 12.25 5.54
CA ASN A 240 13.25 11.37 4.39
C ASN A 240 11.78 11.12 4.07
N ILE A 241 11.38 11.49 2.85
CA ILE A 241 10.07 11.19 2.30
C ILE A 241 10.29 10.46 0.98
N GLU A 242 9.75 9.25 0.87
CA GLU A 242 9.82 8.44 -0.35
C GLU A 242 8.83 8.95 -1.41
N ARG A 243 8.61 8.19 -2.49
CA ARG A 243 7.76 8.56 -3.62
C ARG A 243 6.30 8.20 -3.39
N CYS A 244 5.42 8.82 -4.18
CA CYS A 244 4.01 8.42 -4.32
C CYS A 244 3.24 8.37 -3.00
N ILE A 245 3.62 9.19 -2.01
CA ILE A 245 3.03 9.05 -0.67
C ILE A 245 1.54 9.39 -0.63
N SER A 246 1.02 10.25 -1.53
CA SER A 246 -0.39 10.63 -1.63
C SER A 246 -1.07 10.22 -2.94
N LEU A 247 -0.41 9.39 -3.75
CA LEU A 247 -0.91 8.92 -5.04
C LEU A 247 -2.33 8.32 -4.91
N GLY A 248 -3.21 8.60 -5.87
CA GLY A 248 -4.56 8.04 -5.87
C GLY A 248 -5.51 8.60 -4.81
N SER A 249 -5.11 9.64 -4.06
CA SER A 249 -5.92 10.28 -3.01
C SER A 249 -6.69 11.49 -3.58
N PRO A 250 -7.95 11.34 -4.03
CA PRO A 250 -8.63 12.32 -4.90
C PRO A 250 -8.98 13.63 -4.20
N ASN A 251 -9.07 13.63 -2.87
CA ASN A 251 -9.37 14.81 -2.06
C ASN A 251 -8.12 15.46 -1.44
N PHE A 252 -6.94 14.87 -1.67
CA PHE A 252 -5.68 15.40 -1.15
C PHE A 252 -5.28 16.69 -1.86
N ARG A 253 -5.37 17.82 -1.17
CA ARG A 253 -5.15 19.16 -1.70
C ARG A 253 -3.69 19.62 -1.63
N GLY A 254 -2.89 19.00 -0.75
CA GLY A 254 -1.48 19.30 -0.69
C GLY A 254 -0.83 19.13 0.67
N PHE A 255 0.46 19.39 0.63
CA PHE A 255 1.32 19.38 1.81
C PHE A 255 1.42 20.78 2.41
N GLN A 256 1.59 20.82 3.72
CA GLN A 256 2.14 21.94 4.46
C GLN A 256 3.45 21.47 5.09
N VAL A 257 4.41 22.37 5.23
CA VAL A 257 5.68 22.06 5.86
C VAL A 257 5.87 22.97 7.06
N GLU A 258 6.15 22.39 8.23
CA GLU A 258 6.39 23.18 9.44
C GLU A 258 7.56 24.16 9.27
N PRO A 259 7.46 25.37 9.88
CA PRO A 259 8.57 26.30 9.91
C PRO A 259 9.86 25.64 10.42
N ASN A 260 10.99 25.98 9.82
CA ASN A 260 12.32 25.44 10.12
C ASN A 260 12.56 23.98 9.72
N ASN A 261 11.69 23.34 8.94
CA ASN A 261 12.09 22.14 8.23
C ASN A 261 13.17 22.55 7.22
N ARG A 262 14.33 21.87 7.26
CA ARG A 262 15.50 22.20 6.43
C ARG A 262 15.53 21.41 5.12
N PHE A 263 14.64 20.42 4.97
CA PHE A 263 14.71 19.45 3.89
C PHE A 263 13.60 19.62 2.87
N TYR A 264 12.44 20.16 3.31
CA TYR A 264 11.24 20.29 2.47
C TYR A 264 10.65 21.69 2.48
N SER A 265 9.97 21.99 1.39
CA SER A 265 9.13 23.20 1.20
C SER A 265 7.92 22.85 0.35
N THR A 266 6.97 23.76 0.26
CA THR A 266 5.78 23.61 -0.57
C THR A 266 5.59 24.84 -1.45
N ASP A 267 4.93 24.64 -2.60
CA ASP A 267 4.46 25.72 -3.44
C ASP A 267 3.01 26.14 -3.13
N SER A 268 2.49 27.07 -3.92
CA SER A 268 1.10 27.57 -3.80
C SER A 268 0.03 26.52 -4.17
N TYR A 269 0.41 25.44 -4.83
CA TYR A 269 -0.47 24.32 -5.20
C TYR A 269 -0.44 23.20 -4.17
N GLY A 270 0.38 23.34 -3.13
CA GLY A 270 0.56 22.31 -2.10
C GLY A 270 1.48 21.16 -2.52
N GLY A 271 2.22 21.32 -3.61
CA GLY A 271 3.23 20.36 -4.05
C GLY A 271 4.44 20.34 -3.13
N LEU A 272 5.06 19.19 -2.99
CA LEU A 272 6.22 18.99 -2.12
C LEU A 272 7.53 19.10 -2.90
N TYR A 273 8.45 19.87 -2.35
CA TYR A 273 9.80 20.05 -2.88
C TYR A 273 10.84 19.66 -1.82
N THR A 274 11.99 19.14 -2.28
CA THR A 274 13.21 19.15 -1.44
C THR A 274 13.84 20.54 -1.52
N THR A 275 14.22 21.12 -0.39
CA THR A 275 14.88 22.43 -0.37
C THR A 275 16.27 22.42 -0.98
N LYS A 276 17.01 21.32 -0.73
CA LYS A 276 18.29 21.02 -1.39
C LYS A 276 18.57 19.53 -1.25
N ASN A 277 18.68 18.81 -2.34
CA ASN A 277 19.26 17.49 -2.34
C ASN A 277 20.79 17.57 -2.05
N LEU A 278 21.45 16.41 -1.97
CA LEU A 278 22.89 16.34 -1.74
C LEU A 278 23.74 17.12 -2.77
N SER A 279 23.19 17.39 -3.96
CA SER A 279 23.79 18.17 -5.04
C SER A 279 23.39 19.65 -5.01
N GLY A 280 22.64 20.10 -3.99
CA GLY A 280 22.16 21.48 -3.87
C GLY A 280 21.02 21.88 -4.82
N ASN A 281 20.39 20.90 -5.48
CA ASN A 281 19.33 21.12 -6.46
C ASN A 281 17.94 21.12 -5.79
N LEU A 282 17.09 22.06 -6.23
CA LEU A 282 15.66 22.04 -5.93
C LEU A 282 15.00 20.92 -6.75
N GLU A 283 14.36 19.97 -6.05
CA GLU A 283 13.67 18.85 -6.67
C GLU A 283 12.17 18.92 -6.36
N PHE A 284 11.34 18.82 -7.39
CA PHE A 284 9.91 18.60 -7.23
C PHE A 284 9.66 17.12 -6.91
N LYS A 285 9.17 16.88 -5.72
CA LYS A 285 9.08 15.55 -5.12
C LYS A 285 7.73 14.88 -5.29
N GLU A 286 6.64 15.64 -5.15
CA GLU A 286 5.29 15.09 -5.17
C GLU A 286 4.24 16.14 -5.56
N CYS A 287 3.41 15.82 -6.54
CA CYS A 287 2.17 16.52 -6.84
C CYS A 287 1.04 16.00 -5.93
N PRO A 288 0.20 16.88 -5.34
CA PRO A 288 -0.92 16.41 -4.54
C PRO A 288 -1.87 15.50 -5.34
N GLY A 289 -2.23 14.34 -4.80
CA GLY A 289 -3.06 13.33 -5.49
C GLY A 289 -4.42 13.84 -5.99
N GLY A 290 -4.96 14.86 -5.34
CA GLY A 290 -6.21 15.53 -5.71
C GLY A 290 -6.06 16.72 -6.66
N PHE A 291 -4.84 17.11 -7.06
CA PHE A 291 -4.64 18.25 -7.95
C PHE A 291 -5.29 18.02 -9.32
N ARG A 292 -5.86 19.10 -9.87
CA ARG A 292 -6.50 19.09 -11.20
C ARG A 292 -6.10 20.33 -11.98
N GLY A 293 -5.79 20.15 -13.27
CA GLY A 293 -5.54 21.23 -14.19
C GLY A 293 -4.05 21.46 -14.47
N LYS A 294 -3.69 22.74 -14.69
CA LYS A 294 -2.35 23.15 -15.09
C LYS A 294 -1.46 23.34 -13.87
N TYR A 295 -0.34 22.63 -13.83
CA TYR A 295 0.68 22.78 -12.80
C TYR A 295 1.86 23.62 -13.28
N VAL A 296 2.27 24.62 -12.50
CA VAL A 296 3.41 25.50 -12.80
C VAL A 296 4.49 25.27 -11.74
N LEU A 297 5.60 24.66 -12.14
CA LEU A 297 6.73 24.43 -11.25
C LEU A 297 7.42 25.72 -10.84
N GLN A 298 7.98 25.75 -9.63
CA GLN A 298 8.75 26.89 -9.12
C GLN A 298 10.00 27.16 -9.98
N ASP A 299 10.34 28.46 -10.15
CA ASP A 299 11.59 28.82 -10.75
C ASP A 299 12.77 28.30 -9.94
N GLY A 300 13.80 27.79 -10.61
CA GLY A 300 14.96 27.15 -9.98
C GLY A 300 14.81 25.63 -9.77
N THR A 301 13.62 25.03 -10.05
CA THR A 301 13.47 23.58 -10.07
C THR A 301 14.41 22.97 -11.09
N ARG A 302 15.20 21.96 -10.68
CA ARG A 302 16.17 21.27 -11.53
C ARG A 302 15.81 19.82 -11.81
N ILE A 303 15.14 19.16 -10.86
CA ILE A 303 14.76 17.76 -10.96
C ILE A 303 13.25 17.65 -10.76
N VAL A 304 12.60 16.85 -11.59
CA VAL A 304 11.15 16.65 -11.56
C VAL A 304 10.83 15.16 -11.47
N ASN A 305 10.49 14.69 -10.26
CA ASN A 305 10.15 13.29 -9.99
C ASN A 305 8.71 13.11 -9.45
N GLY A 306 7.93 14.19 -9.36
CA GLY A 306 6.71 14.21 -8.55
C GLY A 306 5.40 14.00 -9.30
N PHE A 307 5.41 13.74 -10.62
CA PHE A 307 4.20 13.49 -11.40
C PHE A 307 4.06 12.00 -11.72
N HIS A 308 3.53 11.25 -10.79
CA HIS A 308 3.27 9.81 -10.96
C HIS A 308 1.80 9.63 -11.32
N GLU A 309 1.49 9.08 -12.50
CA GLU A 309 0.13 8.68 -12.96
C GLU A 309 -1.01 9.60 -12.47
N HIS A 310 -0.83 10.92 -12.59
CA HIS A 310 -1.82 11.90 -12.17
C HIS A 310 -2.86 12.16 -13.26
N ASP A 311 -4.01 11.53 -13.18
CA ASP A 311 -5.15 11.74 -14.10
C ASP A 311 -5.69 13.17 -14.11
N GLY A 312 -5.35 13.97 -13.09
CA GLY A 312 -5.86 15.32 -12.92
C GLY A 312 -5.00 16.42 -13.52
N VAL A 313 -3.71 16.17 -13.76
CA VAL A 313 -2.79 17.16 -14.33
C VAL A 313 -2.94 17.22 -15.84
N THR A 314 -3.41 18.33 -16.37
CA THR A 314 -3.65 18.50 -17.81
C THR A 314 -2.49 19.15 -18.54
N GLU A 315 -1.65 19.92 -17.86
CA GLU A 315 -0.51 20.63 -18.42
C GLU A 315 0.54 20.88 -17.34
N ILE A 316 1.82 20.71 -17.66
CA ILE A 316 2.94 21.01 -16.76
C ILE A 316 3.79 22.12 -17.39
N TRP A 317 4.00 23.20 -16.63
CA TRP A 317 4.89 24.30 -17.04
C TRP A 317 6.18 24.21 -16.24
N MET A 318 7.28 24.00 -16.97
CA MET A 318 8.60 23.83 -16.40
C MET A 318 9.44 25.11 -16.60
N PRO A 319 10.19 25.56 -15.58
CA PRO A 319 11.17 26.62 -15.76
C PRO A 319 12.36 26.14 -16.61
N ASP A 320 13.11 27.11 -17.19
CA ASP A 320 14.30 26.80 -18.00
C ASP A 320 15.43 26.12 -17.20
N SER A 321 15.35 26.14 -15.87
CA SER A 321 16.30 25.52 -14.95
C SER A 321 16.20 23.98 -14.84
N VAL A 322 15.12 23.36 -15.37
CA VAL A 322 14.92 21.91 -15.30
C VAL A 322 15.95 21.18 -16.15
N LEU A 323 16.67 20.25 -15.54
CA LEU A 323 17.73 19.45 -16.17
C LEU A 323 17.32 17.96 -16.30
N GLU A 324 16.44 17.48 -15.41
CA GLU A 324 16.06 16.07 -15.29
C GLU A 324 14.55 15.95 -15.01
N VAL A 325 13.90 14.99 -15.71
CA VAL A 325 12.46 14.67 -15.59
C VAL A 325 12.27 13.17 -15.52
#